data_cd98f070b875d7d42f2e5c520ba4f983
#
_entry.id   cd98f070b875d7d42f2e5c520ba4f983
#
_cell.length_a   1.000
_cell.length_b   1.000
_cell.length_c   1.000
_cell.angle_alpha   90.00
_cell.angle_beta   90.00
_cell.angle_gamma   90.00
#
_symmetry.space_group_name_H-M   'P 1'
#
loop_
_entity.id
_entity.type
_entity.pdbx_description
1 polymer ?
#
loop_
_entity_poly.entity_id
_entity_poly.type
_entity_poly.pdbx_seq_one_letter_code
_entity_poly.pdbx_strand_id
1 'polypeptide(L)'
;KAEEVPKGFHARFDAVGKKYIYKIRNADHMPVFLRNYRYRVWRKLDLDAMGQATGFIVGTHDFACFQSAGATPKESTVRTVKSLNLKSAVQDLNYTGFTAFGTDNMEIADAAADKTATAAGIDIDIEIVGDGFLYNMVRIIAGTLIDVGTGKIEPEFVQEIIRSKERRLAGFTAPPQGLYLAEVYYRRKPV
;
A
#
# COMPACT_ATOMS: atom_id res chain seq x y z
N LYS A 1 1.23 21.86 9.20
CA LYS A 1 0.93 23.20 8.70
C LYS A 1 -0.56 23.47 8.91
N ALA A 2 -0.95 24.60 9.48
CA ALA A 2 -2.32 25.09 9.56
C ALA A 2 -2.52 26.17 8.49
N GLU A 3 -3.69 26.17 7.85
CA GLU A 3 -4.05 27.17 6.83
C GLU A 3 -5.49 27.63 7.07
N GLU A 4 -5.73 28.92 6.82
CA GLU A 4 -7.06 29.48 6.82
C GLU A 4 -7.80 29.09 5.54
N VAL A 5 -9.07 28.72 5.66
CA VAL A 5 -9.88 28.23 4.54
C VAL A 5 -11.20 28.99 4.47
N PRO A 6 -11.84 29.08 3.29
CA PRO A 6 -13.16 29.71 3.15
C PRO A 6 -14.21 29.05 4.05
N LYS A 7 -15.17 29.82 4.55
CA LYS A 7 -16.25 29.34 5.47
C LYS A 7 -17.04 28.13 4.95
N GLY A 8 -17.11 27.92 3.63
CA GLY A 8 -17.81 26.77 3.02
C GLY A 8 -16.91 25.55 2.77
N PHE A 9 -15.65 25.56 3.21
CA PHE A 9 -14.73 24.44 2.98
C PHE A 9 -15.12 23.23 3.82
N HIS A 10 -15.18 22.06 3.16
CA HIS A 10 -15.42 20.79 3.82
C HIS A 10 -14.30 19.79 3.50
N ALA A 11 -13.49 19.44 4.50
CA ALA A 11 -12.28 18.61 4.34
C ALA A 11 -12.49 17.24 3.64
N ARG A 12 -13.68 16.67 3.71
CA ARG A 12 -14.00 15.40 3.05
C ARG A 12 -14.55 15.58 1.63
N PHE A 13 -15.44 16.57 1.44
CA PHE A 13 -16.18 16.71 0.19
C PHE A 13 -15.42 17.57 -0.85
N ASP A 14 -14.59 18.51 -0.39
CA ASP A 14 -13.77 19.32 -1.30
C ASP A 14 -12.44 18.62 -1.70
N ALA A 15 -12.19 17.42 -1.16
CA ALA A 15 -11.06 16.63 -1.58
C ALA A 15 -11.23 16.14 -3.02
N VAL A 16 -10.23 16.40 -3.88
CA VAL A 16 -10.20 16.00 -5.30
C VAL A 16 -9.35 14.76 -5.55
N GLY A 17 -8.73 14.24 -4.52
CA GLY A 17 -7.93 13.03 -4.58
C GLY A 17 -7.32 12.68 -3.23
N LYS A 18 -6.84 11.45 -3.13
CA LYS A 18 -6.19 10.93 -1.92
C LYS A 18 -5.05 10.01 -2.31
N LYS A 19 -4.00 10.01 -1.48
CA LYS A 19 -2.93 9.02 -1.52
C LYS A 19 -3.02 8.15 -0.29
N TYR A 20 -3.06 6.84 -0.51
CA TYR A 20 -2.90 5.84 0.52
C TYR A 20 -1.59 5.08 0.34
N ILE A 21 -1.05 4.59 1.44
CA ILE A 21 0.09 3.66 1.45
C ILE A 21 -0.35 2.44 2.24
N TYR A 22 -0.16 1.26 1.66
CA TYR A 22 -0.32 0.01 2.39
C TYR A 22 1.05 -0.63 2.60
N LYS A 23 1.42 -0.84 3.88
CA LYS A 23 2.75 -1.26 4.29
C LYS A 23 2.79 -2.74 4.63
N ILE A 24 3.69 -3.46 3.97
CA ILE A 24 3.92 -4.90 4.15
C ILE A 24 5.33 -5.13 4.70
N ARG A 25 5.47 -6.12 5.56
CA ARG A 25 6.73 -6.74 5.91
C ARG A 25 6.75 -8.16 5.36
N ASN A 26 7.55 -8.41 4.33
CA ASN A 26 7.76 -9.75 3.78
C ASN A 26 8.96 -10.38 4.46
N ALA A 27 8.70 -11.18 5.49
CA ALA A 27 9.71 -11.80 6.33
C ALA A 27 9.11 -12.95 7.15
N ASP A 28 9.96 -13.87 7.63
CA ASP A 28 9.57 -14.96 8.51
C ASP A 28 9.13 -14.46 9.88
N HIS A 29 9.70 -13.36 10.35
CA HIS A 29 9.40 -12.76 11.65
C HIS A 29 8.93 -11.31 11.53
N MET A 30 8.07 -10.91 12.46
CA MET A 30 7.60 -9.54 12.61
C MET A 30 8.26 -8.91 13.84
N PRO A 31 9.06 -7.84 13.69
CA PRO A 31 9.55 -7.08 14.83
C PRO A 31 8.38 -6.57 15.68
N VAL A 32 8.49 -6.71 17.00
CA VAL A 32 7.41 -6.37 17.94
C VAL A 32 6.89 -4.94 17.75
N PHE A 33 7.79 -3.98 17.52
CA PHE A 33 7.44 -2.57 17.31
C PHE A 33 6.73 -2.29 15.98
N LEU A 34 6.85 -3.18 14.97
CA LEU A 34 6.22 -3.01 13.65
C LEU A 34 4.87 -3.72 13.52
N ARG A 35 4.48 -4.57 14.47
CA ARG A 35 3.27 -5.41 14.39
C ARG A 35 1.97 -4.63 14.16
N ASN A 36 1.89 -3.42 14.67
CA ASN A 36 0.72 -2.55 14.54
C ASN A 36 0.84 -1.55 13.37
N TYR A 37 1.93 -1.60 12.62
CA TYR A 37 2.26 -0.60 11.60
C TYR A 37 2.51 -1.19 10.22
N ARG A 38 2.65 -2.53 10.11
CA ARG A 38 2.83 -3.26 8.85
C ARG A 38 2.09 -4.58 8.92
N TYR A 39 1.66 -5.06 7.76
CA TYR A 39 1.12 -6.41 7.64
C TYR A 39 2.25 -7.38 7.28
N ARG A 40 2.43 -8.45 8.07
CA ARG A 40 3.43 -9.47 7.78
C ARG A 40 2.91 -10.48 6.77
N VAL A 41 3.70 -10.70 5.73
CA VAL A 41 3.53 -11.82 4.80
C VAL A 41 4.78 -12.69 4.91
N TRP A 42 4.60 -13.94 5.35
CA TRP A 42 5.72 -14.87 5.57
C TRP A 42 6.16 -15.58 4.29
N ARG A 43 5.23 -15.78 3.33
CA ARG A 43 5.57 -16.35 2.02
C ARG A 43 6.34 -15.34 1.21
N LYS A 44 7.38 -15.79 0.48
CA LYS A 44 8.11 -14.95 -0.46
C LYS A 44 7.14 -14.34 -1.48
N LEU A 45 7.25 -13.06 -1.70
CA LEU A 45 6.45 -12.33 -2.70
C LEU A 45 7.27 -12.10 -3.96
N ASP A 46 6.65 -12.39 -5.10
CA ASP A 46 7.17 -12.03 -6.41
C ASP A 46 6.76 -10.57 -6.70
N LEU A 47 7.74 -9.65 -6.59
CA LEU A 47 7.51 -8.22 -6.78
C LEU A 47 7.31 -7.86 -8.26
N ASP A 48 7.89 -8.63 -9.18
CA ASP A 48 7.75 -8.39 -10.62
C ASP A 48 6.31 -8.74 -11.06
N ALA A 49 5.78 -9.89 -10.61
CA ALA A 49 4.39 -10.26 -10.83
C ALA A 49 3.41 -9.25 -10.22
N MET A 50 3.68 -8.80 -8.97
CA MET A 50 2.89 -7.73 -8.36
C MET A 50 2.96 -6.44 -9.17
N GLY A 51 4.14 -6.06 -9.66
CA GLY A 51 4.35 -4.88 -10.51
C GLY A 51 3.55 -4.91 -11.80
N GLN A 52 3.54 -6.06 -12.49
CA GLN A 52 2.72 -6.27 -13.71
C GLN A 52 1.23 -6.09 -13.40
N ALA A 53 0.75 -6.66 -12.30
CA ALA A 53 -0.64 -6.55 -11.89
C ALA A 53 -1.09 -5.11 -11.61
N THR A 54 -0.18 -4.22 -11.16
CA THR A 54 -0.53 -2.81 -10.91
C THR A 54 -0.99 -2.09 -12.17
N GLY A 55 -0.41 -2.45 -13.33
CA GLY A 55 -0.75 -1.84 -14.62
C GLY A 55 -2.22 -2.01 -15.02
N PHE A 56 -2.85 -3.12 -14.64
CA PHE A 56 -4.26 -3.38 -14.92
C PHE A 56 -5.23 -2.60 -14.01
N ILE A 57 -4.75 -2.14 -12.84
CA ILE A 57 -5.56 -1.41 -11.85
C ILE A 57 -5.55 0.10 -12.13
N VAL A 58 -4.45 0.62 -12.70
CA VAL A 58 -4.34 2.04 -13.04
C VAL A 58 -5.32 2.39 -14.16
N GLY A 59 -6.03 3.49 -13.99
CA GLY A 59 -7.05 3.95 -14.95
C GLY A 59 -8.41 4.19 -14.29
N THR A 60 -9.42 4.42 -15.14
CA THR A 60 -10.81 4.58 -14.73
C THR A 60 -11.56 3.28 -14.97
N HIS A 61 -12.01 2.66 -13.89
CA HIS A 61 -12.70 1.37 -13.92
C HIS A 61 -13.89 1.36 -12.97
N ASP A 62 -14.80 0.41 -13.18
CA ASP A 62 -15.79 0.05 -12.18
C ASP A 62 -15.14 -0.89 -11.16
N PHE A 63 -14.85 -0.35 -9.99
CA PHE A 63 -14.16 -1.06 -8.90
C PHE A 63 -15.11 -1.80 -7.93
N ALA A 64 -16.30 -2.19 -8.38
CA ALA A 64 -17.24 -2.94 -7.54
C ALA A 64 -16.61 -4.22 -6.93
N CYS A 65 -15.74 -4.92 -7.68
CA CYS A 65 -15.00 -6.10 -7.21
C CYS A 65 -14.06 -5.80 -6.01
N PHE A 66 -13.64 -4.55 -5.85
CA PHE A 66 -12.80 -4.11 -4.74
C PHE A 66 -13.57 -3.37 -3.63
N GLN A 67 -14.88 -3.58 -3.54
CA GLN A 67 -15.72 -3.04 -2.47
C GLN A 67 -16.15 -4.15 -1.49
N SER A 68 -16.00 -3.91 -0.19
CA SER A 68 -16.54 -4.82 0.83
C SER A 68 -18.05 -4.67 0.98
N ALA A 69 -18.70 -5.76 1.39
CA ALA A 69 -20.08 -5.71 1.86
C ALA A 69 -20.23 -4.76 3.07
N GLY A 70 -21.44 -4.25 3.30
CA GLY A 70 -21.73 -3.29 4.37
C GLY A 70 -21.31 -1.84 4.07
N ALA A 71 -20.87 -1.55 2.83
CA ALA A 71 -20.66 -0.18 2.40
C ALA A 71 -21.98 0.59 2.33
N THR A 72 -21.96 1.87 2.70
CA THR A 72 -23.09 2.77 2.40
C THR A 72 -23.29 2.78 0.86
N PRO A 73 -24.51 2.58 0.37
CA PRO A 73 -24.82 2.63 -1.05
C PRO A 73 -24.29 3.93 -1.66
N LYS A 74 -23.68 3.83 -2.83
CA LYS A 74 -23.19 4.97 -3.61
C LYS A 74 -23.80 4.90 -4.99
N GLU A 75 -23.99 6.07 -5.60
CA GLU A 75 -24.52 6.17 -6.96
C GLU A 75 -23.63 5.50 -8.01
N SER A 76 -22.32 5.45 -7.76
CA SER A 76 -21.36 4.85 -8.68
C SER A 76 -20.19 4.19 -7.94
N THR A 77 -19.75 3.03 -8.47
CA THR A 77 -18.53 2.32 -8.08
C THR A 77 -17.35 2.62 -8.98
N VAL A 78 -17.55 3.45 -10.02
CA VAL A 78 -16.48 3.91 -10.90
C VAL A 78 -15.54 4.85 -10.16
N ARG A 79 -14.23 4.60 -10.26
CA ARG A 79 -13.16 5.43 -9.69
C ARG A 79 -12.00 5.52 -10.66
N THR A 80 -11.17 6.53 -10.47
CA THR A 80 -9.92 6.69 -11.22
C THR A 80 -8.74 6.50 -10.30
N VAL A 81 -7.98 5.42 -10.52
CA VAL A 81 -6.66 5.21 -9.93
C VAL A 81 -5.64 5.90 -10.83
N LYS A 82 -5.04 6.98 -10.34
CA LYS A 82 -4.09 7.81 -11.10
C LYS A 82 -2.69 7.19 -11.14
N SER A 83 -2.29 6.55 -10.06
CA SER A 83 -1.04 5.81 -9.98
C SER A 83 -1.11 4.71 -8.91
N LEU A 84 -0.37 3.64 -9.14
CA LEU A 84 -0.20 2.53 -8.22
C LEU A 84 1.23 2.02 -8.35
N ASN A 85 2.04 2.25 -7.32
CA ASN A 85 3.47 1.96 -7.33
C ASN A 85 3.85 1.04 -6.17
N LEU A 86 4.80 0.16 -6.43
CA LEU A 86 5.45 -0.67 -5.42
C LEU A 86 6.82 -0.07 -5.11
N LYS A 87 7.11 0.15 -3.83
CA LYS A 87 8.44 0.50 -3.34
C LYS A 87 8.92 -0.60 -2.42
N SER A 88 10.12 -1.08 -2.60
CA SER A 88 10.70 -2.11 -1.75
C SER A 88 12.05 -1.65 -1.21
N ALA A 89 12.32 -2.01 0.04
CA ALA A 89 13.60 -1.80 0.70
C ALA A 89 13.95 -3.04 1.51
N VAL A 90 15.17 -3.53 1.33
CA VAL A 90 15.72 -4.59 2.20
C VAL A 90 16.04 -3.95 3.54
N GLN A 91 15.51 -4.53 4.61
CA GLN A 91 15.78 -4.11 5.97
C GLN A 91 16.53 -5.22 6.67
N ASP A 92 17.82 -5.00 6.91
CA ASP A 92 18.61 -5.87 7.79
C ASP A 92 18.19 -5.61 9.24
N LEU A 93 17.74 -6.65 9.93
CA LEU A 93 17.38 -6.56 11.35
C LEU A 93 18.61 -6.43 12.26
N ASN A 94 19.81 -6.45 11.72
CA ASN A 94 21.05 -6.15 12.44
C ASN A 94 21.24 -4.64 12.70
N TYR A 95 20.11 -3.90 12.81
CA TYR A 95 20.16 -2.53 13.28
C TYR A 95 20.52 -2.49 14.79
N THR A 96 21.81 -2.63 15.06
CA THR A 96 22.43 -2.24 16.33
C THR A 96 22.65 -0.72 16.36
N GLY A 97 21.75 0.02 15.76
CA GLY A 97 21.79 1.46 15.66
C GLY A 97 20.97 2.16 16.74
N PHE A 98 21.28 1.94 18.00
CA PHE A 98 21.14 2.98 18.98
C PHE A 98 22.36 3.89 18.82
N THR A 99 22.40 4.70 17.78
CA THR A 99 23.35 5.81 17.71
C THR A 99 22.87 6.84 18.72
N ALA A 100 23.51 6.86 19.89
CA ALA A 100 23.50 7.99 20.77
C ALA A 100 23.80 9.26 19.95
N PHE A 101 23.07 10.30 20.22
CA PHE A 101 23.29 11.64 19.70
C PHE A 101 24.77 12.02 19.81
N GLY A 102 25.41 12.33 18.69
CA GLY A 102 26.65 13.11 18.61
C GLY A 102 27.92 12.27 18.66
N THR A 103 28.48 11.94 17.51
CA THR A 103 29.92 12.12 17.19
C THR A 103 30.07 12.00 15.66
N ASP A 104 30.60 13.07 15.07
CA ASP A 104 31.08 13.11 13.71
C ASP A 104 32.25 12.12 13.53
N ASN A 105 32.29 11.48 12.36
CA ASN A 105 33.37 10.64 11.85
C ASN A 105 33.53 9.23 12.44
N MET A 106 32.89 8.24 11.80
CA MET A 106 33.38 6.88 11.84
C MET A 106 33.26 6.25 10.44
N GLU A 107 34.41 6.02 9.84
CA GLU A 107 34.59 5.24 8.62
C GLU A 107 33.95 3.85 8.80
N ILE A 108 33.09 3.47 7.86
CA ILE A 108 32.48 2.13 7.84
C ILE A 108 33.56 1.18 7.33
N ALA A 109 34.21 0.48 8.25
CA ALA A 109 35.08 -0.63 7.90
C ALA A 109 34.26 -1.78 7.30
N ASP A 110 34.73 -2.29 6.16
CA ASP A 110 34.28 -3.50 5.48
C ASP A 110 34.15 -4.67 6.47
N ALA A 111 32.96 -4.97 6.95
CA ALA A 111 32.68 -6.16 7.73
C ALA A 111 32.23 -7.25 6.74
N ALA A 112 33.13 -8.21 6.54
CA ALA A 112 32.92 -9.43 5.78
C ALA A 112 31.54 -10.05 6.04
N ALA A 113 30.82 -10.33 4.94
CA ALA A 113 29.52 -10.97 4.93
C ALA A 113 29.55 -12.32 5.64
N ASP A 114 29.17 -12.35 6.89
CA ASP A 114 28.84 -13.60 7.59
C ASP A 114 27.45 -14.06 7.12
N LYS A 115 27.41 -15.23 6.47
CA LYS A 115 26.22 -15.85 5.85
C LYS A 115 25.20 -16.40 6.85
N THR A 116 25.20 -15.93 8.09
CA THR A 116 24.23 -16.31 9.12
C THR A 116 23.11 -15.27 9.33
N ALA A 117 22.93 -14.31 8.42
CA ALA A 117 21.87 -13.31 8.49
C ALA A 117 20.49 -13.92 8.15
N THR A 118 19.98 -14.74 9.03
CA THR A 118 18.62 -15.30 9.01
C THR A 118 17.60 -14.34 9.60
N ALA A 119 17.43 -13.14 9.06
CA ALA A 119 16.26 -12.31 9.36
C ALA A 119 16.12 -11.06 8.46
N ALA A 120 16.84 -10.98 7.38
CA ALA A 120 16.63 -9.91 6.41
C ALA A 120 15.24 -10.06 5.80
N GLY A 121 14.35 -9.10 6.05
CA GLY A 121 13.05 -9.04 5.44
C GLY A 121 12.98 -7.88 4.47
N ILE A 122 12.02 -7.93 3.56
CA ILE A 122 11.75 -6.87 2.62
C ILE A 122 10.56 -6.07 3.12
N ASP A 123 10.73 -4.77 3.28
CA ASP A 123 9.63 -3.83 3.47
C ASP A 123 9.10 -3.42 2.11
N ILE A 124 7.78 -3.54 1.94
CA ILE A 124 7.10 -3.20 0.69
C ILE A 124 6.01 -2.20 1.00
N ASP A 125 6.03 -1.07 0.32
CA ASP A 125 5.01 -0.04 0.41
C ASP A 125 4.25 0.01 -0.93
N ILE A 126 2.93 -0.25 -0.88
CA ILE A 126 2.02 -0.11 -2.01
C ILE A 126 1.43 1.29 -1.94
N GLU A 127 1.87 2.19 -2.82
CA GLU A 127 1.38 3.57 -2.89
C GLU A 127 0.30 3.70 -3.97
N ILE A 128 -0.88 4.13 -3.59
CA ILE A 128 -2.02 4.31 -4.51
C ILE A 128 -2.58 5.73 -4.42
N VAL A 129 -2.74 6.36 -5.57
CA VAL A 129 -3.34 7.70 -5.72
C VAL A 129 -4.58 7.58 -6.59
N GLY A 130 -5.69 8.20 -6.16
CA GLY A 130 -6.93 8.20 -6.93
C GLY A 130 -7.82 9.39 -6.57
N ASP A 131 -8.89 9.58 -7.36
CA ASP A 131 -9.92 10.60 -7.12
C ASP A 131 -10.78 10.31 -5.90
N GLY A 132 -10.94 9.02 -5.58
CA GLY A 132 -11.70 8.52 -4.44
C GLY A 132 -11.56 7.01 -4.32
N PHE A 133 -11.97 6.48 -3.18
CA PHE A 133 -11.89 5.05 -2.91
C PHE A 133 -13.20 4.54 -2.34
N LEU A 134 -13.57 3.31 -2.71
CA LEU A 134 -14.69 2.58 -2.15
C LEU A 134 -14.32 2.04 -0.77
N TYR A 135 -15.31 1.55 -0.05
CA TYR A 135 -15.09 0.95 1.28
C TYR A 135 -14.15 -0.25 1.19
N ASN A 136 -13.06 -0.20 1.94
CA ASN A 136 -11.97 -1.18 1.95
C ASN A 136 -11.21 -1.37 0.62
N MET A 137 -11.45 -0.55 -0.42
CA MET A 137 -10.89 -0.73 -1.77
C MET A 137 -9.36 -0.89 -1.75
N VAL A 138 -8.63 0.00 -1.09
CA VAL A 138 -7.16 -0.07 -1.03
C VAL A 138 -6.68 -1.35 -0.37
N ARG A 139 -7.36 -1.81 0.70
CA ARG A 139 -7.02 -3.05 1.41
C ARG A 139 -7.29 -4.29 0.58
N ILE A 140 -8.34 -4.28 -0.25
CA ILE A 140 -8.66 -5.39 -1.15
C ILE A 140 -7.66 -5.41 -2.31
N ILE A 141 -7.31 -4.25 -2.86
CA ILE A 141 -6.24 -4.15 -3.87
C ILE A 141 -4.93 -4.70 -3.30
N ALA A 142 -4.54 -4.29 -2.09
CA ALA A 142 -3.34 -4.82 -1.44
C ALA A 142 -3.39 -6.34 -1.23
N GLY A 143 -4.53 -6.88 -0.79
CA GLY A 143 -4.73 -8.33 -0.66
C GLY A 143 -4.65 -9.07 -1.99
N THR A 144 -5.21 -8.49 -3.06
CA THR A 144 -5.12 -9.05 -4.42
C THR A 144 -3.67 -9.07 -4.93
N LEU A 145 -2.93 -7.98 -4.73
CA LEU A 145 -1.52 -7.92 -5.10
C LEU A 145 -0.67 -8.92 -4.30
N ILE A 146 -0.98 -9.14 -3.01
CA ILE A 146 -0.32 -10.17 -2.20
C ILE A 146 -0.65 -11.57 -2.75
N ASP A 147 -1.90 -11.83 -3.13
CA ASP A 147 -2.28 -13.11 -3.73
C ASP A 147 -1.60 -13.31 -5.10
N VAL A 148 -1.37 -12.25 -5.88
CA VAL A 148 -0.52 -12.29 -7.08
C VAL A 148 0.92 -12.60 -6.70
N GLY A 149 1.52 -11.87 -5.77
CA GLY A 149 2.92 -12.07 -5.36
C GLY A 149 3.18 -13.46 -4.75
N THR A 150 2.15 -14.13 -4.23
CA THR A 150 2.25 -15.52 -3.73
C THR A 150 1.92 -16.58 -4.79
N GLY A 151 1.62 -16.17 -6.03
CA GLY A 151 1.29 -17.07 -7.14
C GLY A 151 -0.11 -17.71 -7.06
N LYS A 152 -1.01 -17.17 -6.24
CA LYS A 152 -2.41 -17.64 -6.18
C LYS A 152 -3.28 -17.06 -7.28
N ILE A 153 -2.92 -15.89 -7.77
CA ILE A 153 -3.62 -15.16 -8.84
C ILE A 153 -2.56 -14.79 -9.87
N GLU A 154 -2.80 -15.12 -11.13
CA GLU A 154 -1.94 -14.68 -12.22
C GLU A 154 -2.10 -13.16 -12.43
N PRO A 155 -1.01 -12.42 -12.76
CA PRO A 155 -1.06 -10.95 -12.92
C PRO A 155 -2.15 -10.51 -13.91
N GLU A 156 -2.28 -11.18 -15.04
CA GLU A 156 -3.25 -10.87 -16.10
C GLU A 156 -4.70 -11.09 -15.66
N PHE A 157 -4.93 -12.03 -14.73
CA PHE A 157 -6.27 -12.31 -14.21
C PHE A 157 -6.87 -11.13 -13.44
N VAL A 158 -6.03 -10.19 -12.99
CA VAL A 158 -6.50 -8.95 -12.36
C VAL A 158 -7.41 -8.13 -13.31
N GLN A 159 -7.14 -8.18 -14.62
CA GLN A 159 -8.01 -7.55 -15.61
C GLN A 159 -9.40 -8.20 -15.64
N GLU A 160 -9.46 -9.52 -15.53
CA GLU A 160 -10.73 -10.25 -15.49
C GLU A 160 -11.49 -9.97 -14.18
N ILE A 161 -10.80 -9.89 -13.06
CA ILE A 161 -11.39 -9.48 -11.76
C ILE A 161 -12.13 -8.14 -11.91
N ILE A 162 -11.50 -7.16 -12.55
CA ILE A 162 -12.10 -5.83 -12.75
C ILE A 162 -13.31 -5.92 -13.69
N ARG A 163 -13.19 -6.67 -14.81
CA ARG A 163 -14.28 -6.83 -15.78
C ARG A 163 -15.50 -7.53 -15.20
N SER A 164 -15.27 -8.54 -14.39
CA SER A 164 -16.35 -9.34 -13.77
C SER A 164 -17.16 -8.56 -12.75
N LYS A 165 -16.56 -7.54 -12.11
CA LYS A 165 -17.11 -6.79 -10.96
C LYS A 165 -17.42 -7.67 -9.74
N GLU A 166 -16.97 -8.93 -9.72
CA GLU A 166 -17.27 -9.90 -8.69
C GLU A 166 -16.26 -9.84 -7.54
N ARG A 167 -16.73 -9.47 -6.34
CA ARG A 167 -15.89 -9.39 -5.13
C ARG A 167 -15.19 -10.72 -4.79
N ARG A 168 -15.83 -11.86 -5.09
CA ARG A 168 -15.29 -13.19 -4.76
C ARG A 168 -14.03 -13.55 -5.55
N LEU A 169 -13.82 -12.96 -6.73
CA LEU A 169 -12.63 -13.19 -7.56
C LEU A 169 -11.44 -12.35 -7.13
N ALA A 170 -11.67 -11.22 -6.45
CA ALA A 170 -10.62 -10.41 -5.89
C ALA A 170 -10.02 -11.05 -4.63
N GLY A 171 -8.79 -10.71 -4.30
CA GLY A 171 -8.09 -11.19 -3.13
C GLY A 171 -8.76 -10.80 -1.80
N PHE A 172 -8.21 -11.26 -0.71
CA PHE A 172 -8.72 -10.98 0.63
C PHE A 172 -8.64 -9.49 1.00
N THR A 173 -9.41 -9.07 2.00
CA THR A 173 -9.26 -7.72 2.56
C THR A 173 -8.07 -7.71 3.51
N ALA A 174 -6.97 -7.11 3.06
CA ALA A 174 -5.75 -7.04 3.86
C ALA A 174 -5.99 -6.35 5.22
N PRO A 175 -5.33 -6.78 6.30
CA PRO A 175 -5.53 -6.24 7.65
C PRO A 175 -5.30 -4.73 7.75
N PRO A 176 -6.00 -4.02 8.68
CA PRO A 176 -6.00 -2.55 8.68
C PRO A 176 -4.69 -1.91 9.13
N GLN A 177 -3.85 -2.61 9.91
CA GLN A 177 -2.63 -2.04 10.51
C GLN A 177 -1.59 -1.60 9.47
N GLY A 178 -1.67 -2.10 8.24
CA GLY A 178 -0.78 -1.66 7.15
C GLY A 178 -1.26 -0.42 6.41
N LEU A 179 -2.48 0.06 6.63
CA LEU A 179 -3.09 1.13 5.83
C LEU A 179 -2.86 2.52 6.41
N TYR A 180 -2.38 3.44 5.58
CA TYR A 180 -2.15 4.85 5.92
C TYR A 180 -2.80 5.76 4.89
N LEU A 181 -3.54 6.78 5.35
CA LEU A 181 -3.90 7.94 4.55
C LEU A 181 -2.69 8.88 4.55
N ALA A 182 -1.93 8.89 3.46
CA ALA A 182 -0.69 9.67 3.36
C ALA A 182 -0.95 11.13 2.99
N GLU A 183 -1.83 11.38 2.01
CA GLU A 183 -2.11 12.72 1.52
C GLU A 183 -3.57 12.86 1.11
N VAL A 184 -4.10 14.08 1.25
CA VAL A 184 -5.41 14.49 0.72
C VAL A 184 -5.18 15.72 -0.17
N TYR A 185 -5.66 15.64 -1.39
CA TYR A 185 -5.49 16.70 -2.38
C TYR A 185 -6.75 17.57 -2.46
N TYR A 186 -6.58 18.88 -2.44
CA TYR A 186 -7.64 19.86 -2.60
C TYR A 186 -7.38 20.74 -3.83
N ARG A 187 -8.43 21.21 -4.47
CA ARG A 187 -8.28 22.29 -5.46
C ARG A 187 -7.82 23.53 -4.71
N ARG A 188 -6.68 24.10 -5.11
CA ARG A 188 -6.33 25.45 -4.66
C ARG A 188 -7.40 26.41 -5.22
N LYS A 189 -8.26 26.93 -4.37
CA LYS A 189 -9.07 28.10 -4.75
C LYS A 189 -8.12 29.29 -4.71
N PRO A 190 -8.03 30.12 -5.76
CA PRO A 190 -7.34 31.40 -5.64
C PRO A 190 -8.01 32.20 -4.52
N VAL A 191 -7.19 32.74 -3.63
CA VAL A 191 -7.59 33.70 -2.58
C VAL A 191 -7.94 35.00 -3.24
#